data_a10b91c122ca547a59655bcc51aceef8
#
_entry.id   a10b91c122ca547a59655bcc51aceef8
#
_cell.length_a   1.000
_cell.length_b   1.000
_cell.length_c   1.000
_cell.angle_alpha   90.00
_cell.angle_beta   90.00
_cell.angle_gamma   90.00
#
_symmetry.space_group_name_H-M   'P 1'
#
loop_
_entity.id
_entity.type
_entity.pdbx_description
1 polymer ?
#
loop_
_entity_poly.entity_id
_entity_poly.type
_entity_poly.pdbx_seq_one_letter_code
_entity_poly.pdbx_strand_id
1 'polypeptide(L)'
;MGMLESIEKILHDVADLFSANTEAWHNVVYVILIVLIAILCDVLCKLLINRLLLPIIRRTKFEWDDHLYDKKVVSRLAALAPAFILYAFLPSAFDIESSWYILIDRICKVYIIALILRFLNGVLNAFLDIFNGKESLRHYPIKGGVQTIQVILFSIGFISIIGTIIDQSPARLFAGLGASAAILMLIFRDTILGFVAGIQLSANNMLHKGDWITAPAYNANGIVQLSLIHISEPTRP
;
A
#
# COMPACT_ATOMS: atom_id res chain seq x y z
N MET A 1 -0.01 -58.61 -37.29
CA MET A 1 0.56 -57.25 -37.31
C MET A 1 -0.18 -56.30 -36.33
N GLY A 2 -1.51 -56.26 -36.28
CA GLY A 2 -2.23 -55.33 -35.45
C GLY A 2 -2.19 -55.52 -33.90
N MET A 3 -1.76 -56.71 -33.44
CA MET A 3 -1.72 -56.99 -31.99
C MET A 3 -0.42 -56.43 -31.35
N LEU A 4 0.69 -56.44 -32.11
CA LEU A 4 1.96 -55.85 -31.67
C LEU A 4 1.89 -54.31 -31.62
N GLU A 5 1.26 -53.68 -32.62
CA GLU A 5 1.05 -52.22 -32.64
C GLU A 5 0.13 -51.76 -31.50
N SER A 6 -0.89 -52.57 -31.13
CA SER A 6 -1.76 -52.23 -29.97
C SER A 6 -1.04 -52.35 -28.66
N ILE A 7 -0.12 -53.31 -28.51
CA ILE A 7 0.69 -53.48 -27.29
C ILE A 7 1.73 -52.33 -27.18
N GLU A 8 2.35 -51.94 -28.30
CA GLU A 8 3.31 -50.85 -28.33
C GLU A 8 2.64 -49.51 -27.99
N LYS A 9 1.45 -49.27 -28.50
CA LYS A 9 0.63 -48.10 -28.12
C LYS A 9 0.26 -48.07 -26.67
N ILE A 10 -0.18 -49.19 -26.08
CA ILE A 10 -0.49 -49.28 -24.65
C ILE A 10 0.75 -49.07 -23.80
N LEU A 11 1.88 -49.61 -24.20
CA LEU A 11 3.14 -49.39 -23.48
C LEU A 11 3.61 -47.91 -23.55
N HIS A 12 3.38 -47.24 -24.68
CA HIS A 12 3.68 -45.81 -24.83
C HIS A 12 2.75 -44.97 -23.98
N ASP A 13 1.43 -45.25 -24.01
CA ASP A 13 0.44 -44.54 -23.18
C ASP A 13 0.69 -44.76 -21.68
N VAL A 14 1.14 -45.92 -21.27
CA VAL A 14 1.50 -46.23 -19.85
C VAL A 14 2.84 -45.53 -19.48
N ALA A 15 3.80 -45.51 -20.40
CA ALA A 15 5.07 -44.80 -20.17
C ALA A 15 4.84 -43.28 -20.06
N ASP A 16 3.96 -42.70 -20.88
CA ASP A 16 3.57 -41.31 -20.82
C ASP A 16 2.80 -40.94 -19.53
N LEU A 17 1.91 -41.84 -19.07
CA LEU A 17 1.25 -41.71 -17.79
C LEU A 17 2.23 -41.77 -16.60
N PHE A 18 3.26 -42.61 -16.68
CA PHE A 18 4.29 -42.75 -15.64
C PHE A 18 5.25 -41.53 -15.65
N SER A 19 5.61 -41.01 -16.84
CA SER A 19 6.44 -39.79 -16.94
C SER A 19 5.71 -38.55 -16.46
N ALA A 20 4.45 -38.36 -16.86
CA ALA A 20 3.61 -37.26 -16.38
C ALA A 20 3.40 -37.33 -14.85
N ASN A 21 3.29 -38.52 -14.29
CA ASN A 21 3.12 -38.71 -12.85
C ASN A 21 4.45 -38.45 -12.08
N THR A 22 5.61 -38.75 -12.66
CA THR A 22 6.91 -38.43 -12.06
C THR A 22 7.18 -36.92 -12.06
N GLU A 23 6.83 -36.17 -13.11
CA GLU A 23 6.94 -34.72 -13.14
C GLU A 23 6.02 -34.06 -12.10
N ALA A 24 4.79 -34.54 -11.98
CA ALA A 24 3.86 -34.05 -10.98
C ALA A 24 4.40 -34.28 -9.54
N TRP A 25 4.98 -35.44 -9.25
CA TRP A 25 5.60 -35.72 -7.96
C TRP A 25 6.85 -34.86 -7.70
N HIS A 26 7.67 -34.60 -8.70
CA HIS A 26 8.79 -33.68 -8.57
C HIS A 26 8.33 -32.28 -8.19
N ASN A 27 7.32 -31.72 -8.84
CA ASN A 27 6.79 -30.40 -8.52
C ASN A 27 6.22 -30.36 -7.10
N VAL A 28 5.50 -31.39 -6.65
CA VAL A 28 5.00 -31.48 -5.28
C VAL A 28 6.14 -31.54 -4.25
N VAL A 29 7.18 -32.33 -4.52
CA VAL A 29 8.36 -32.42 -3.63
C VAL A 29 9.08 -31.08 -3.57
N TYR A 30 9.27 -30.37 -4.70
CA TYR A 30 9.87 -29.03 -4.72
C TYR A 30 9.06 -28.03 -3.91
N VAL A 31 7.74 -28.00 -4.05
CA VAL A 31 6.87 -27.11 -3.29
C VAL A 31 6.99 -27.38 -1.79
N ILE A 32 6.94 -28.65 -1.38
CA ILE A 32 7.11 -29.03 0.03
C ILE A 32 8.47 -28.57 0.55
N LEU A 33 9.54 -28.76 -0.22
CA LEU A 33 10.89 -28.36 0.16
C LEU A 33 11.03 -26.84 0.30
N ILE A 34 10.45 -26.06 -0.63
CA ILE A 34 10.42 -24.59 -0.59
C ILE A 34 9.67 -24.10 0.66
N VAL A 35 8.51 -24.68 0.95
CA VAL A 35 7.71 -24.35 2.15
C VAL A 35 8.51 -24.67 3.42
N LEU A 36 9.19 -25.81 3.46
CA LEU A 36 10.01 -26.22 4.60
C LEU A 36 11.21 -25.27 4.80
N ILE A 37 11.88 -24.86 3.72
CA ILE A 37 12.95 -23.85 3.76
C ILE A 37 12.40 -22.50 4.24
N ALA A 38 11.22 -22.08 3.77
CA ALA A 38 10.60 -20.84 4.20
C ALA A 38 10.25 -20.86 5.70
N ILE A 39 9.70 -21.96 6.21
CA ILE A 39 9.44 -22.13 7.65
C ILE A 39 10.74 -22.13 8.46
N LEU A 40 11.76 -22.84 7.99
CA LEU A 40 13.07 -22.85 8.63
C LEU A 40 13.67 -21.44 8.68
N CYS A 41 13.59 -20.70 7.59
CA CYS A 41 14.05 -19.32 7.53
C CYS A 41 13.27 -18.40 8.48
N ASP A 42 11.95 -18.53 8.59
CA ASP A 42 11.12 -17.77 9.54
C ASP A 42 11.57 -18.03 10.99
N VAL A 43 11.78 -19.30 11.34
CA VAL A 43 12.29 -19.70 12.67
C VAL A 43 13.68 -19.15 12.92
N LEU A 44 14.59 -19.29 11.95
CA LEU A 44 15.96 -18.76 12.04
C LEU A 44 15.97 -17.24 12.17
N CYS A 45 15.21 -16.53 11.35
CA CYS A 45 15.08 -15.07 11.43
C CYS A 45 14.57 -14.62 12.80
N LYS A 46 13.52 -15.26 13.32
CA LYS A 46 12.99 -14.97 14.66
C LYS A 46 14.00 -15.27 15.76
N LEU A 47 14.75 -16.38 15.65
CA LEU A 47 15.82 -16.76 16.57
C LEU A 47 16.99 -15.76 16.54
N LEU A 48 17.45 -15.37 15.34
CA LEU A 48 18.52 -14.39 15.14
C LEU A 48 18.11 -13.03 15.71
N ILE A 49 16.90 -12.58 15.41
CA ILE A 49 16.35 -11.34 15.93
C ILE A 49 16.29 -11.38 17.46
N ASN A 50 15.73 -12.44 18.03
CA ASN A 50 15.61 -12.56 19.48
C ASN A 50 16.96 -12.73 20.20
N ARG A 51 17.94 -13.38 19.59
CA ARG A 51 19.19 -13.74 20.24
C ARG A 51 20.35 -12.78 19.96
N LEU A 52 20.35 -12.09 18.80
CA LEU A 52 21.43 -11.17 18.42
C LEU A 52 20.99 -9.70 18.47
N LEU A 53 19.84 -9.36 17.90
CA LEU A 53 19.38 -7.98 17.85
C LEU A 53 18.87 -7.49 19.21
N LEU A 54 18.14 -8.30 19.96
CA LEU A 54 17.62 -7.96 21.29
C LEU A 54 18.70 -7.52 22.29
N PRO A 55 19.79 -8.27 22.50
CA PRO A 55 20.80 -7.88 23.47
C PRO A 55 21.67 -6.70 22.99
N ILE A 56 21.85 -6.51 21.67
CA ILE A 56 22.60 -5.39 21.12
C ILE A 56 21.83 -4.10 21.33
N ILE A 57 20.53 -4.10 21.06
CA ILE A 57 19.65 -2.95 21.20
C ILE A 57 19.49 -2.58 22.69
N ARG A 58 19.33 -3.53 23.57
CA ARG A 58 19.29 -3.29 25.03
C ARG A 58 20.60 -2.73 25.61
N ARG A 59 21.71 -2.84 24.90
CA ARG A 59 23.00 -2.24 25.30
C ARG A 59 23.15 -0.79 24.85
N THR A 60 22.38 -0.35 23.89
CA THR A 60 22.42 1.04 23.38
C THR A 60 21.55 1.91 24.29
N LYS A 61 22.14 2.92 24.93
CA LYS A 61 21.47 3.84 25.87
C LYS A 61 20.50 4.84 25.22
N PHE A 62 19.93 4.53 24.09
CA PHE A 62 18.98 5.40 23.41
C PHE A 62 17.55 5.03 23.83
N GLU A 63 16.85 5.91 24.51
CA GLU A 63 15.44 5.80 24.92
C GLU A 63 14.45 5.56 23.76
N TRP A 64 14.90 5.77 22.53
CA TRP A 64 14.11 5.54 21.30
C TRP A 64 14.02 4.05 20.93
N ASP A 65 14.90 3.24 21.48
CA ASP A 65 15.08 1.85 21.13
C ASP A 65 13.97 0.95 21.70
N ASP A 66 13.43 1.28 22.88
CA ASP A 66 12.45 0.44 23.57
C ASP A 66 11.10 0.43 22.85
N HIS A 67 10.70 1.52 22.18
CA HIS A 67 9.42 1.63 21.47
C HIS A 67 9.47 1.12 20.02
N LEU A 68 10.58 1.36 19.29
CA LEU A 68 10.83 0.73 17.98
C LEU A 68 10.94 -0.79 18.11
N TYR A 69 11.28 -1.23 19.31
CA TYR A 69 11.54 -2.60 19.69
C TYR A 69 10.32 -3.36 20.20
N ASP A 70 9.15 -2.76 20.18
CA ASP A 70 7.94 -3.54 20.43
C ASP A 70 8.03 -4.79 19.52
N LYS A 71 8.03 -5.98 20.13
CA LYS A 71 8.12 -7.31 19.48
C LYS A 71 7.32 -7.42 18.17
N LYS A 72 6.33 -6.53 18.00
CA LYS A 72 5.46 -6.46 16.83
C LYS A 72 6.14 -5.95 15.57
N VAL A 73 7.01 -4.90 15.61
CA VAL A 73 7.64 -4.33 14.41
C VAL A 73 8.71 -5.28 13.89
N VAL A 74 9.55 -5.78 14.78
CA VAL A 74 10.65 -6.70 14.44
C VAL A 74 10.10 -8.06 13.97
N SER A 75 9.04 -8.56 14.60
CA SER A 75 8.36 -9.79 14.15
C SER A 75 7.73 -9.62 12.75
N ARG A 76 7.23 -8.43 12.42
CA ARG A 76 6.70 -8.13 11.08
C ARG A 76 7.80 -8.08 10.02
N LEU A 77 8.97 -7.56 10.36
CA LEU A 77 10.14 -7.58 9.48
C LEU A 77 10.60 -9.02 9.21
N ALA A 78 10.63 -9.87 10.25
CA ALA A 78 10.99 -11.28 10.12
C ALA A 78 10.06 -12.03 9.15
N ALA A 79 8.79 -11.70 9.14
CA ALA A 79 7.81 -12.33 8.26
C ALA A 79 8.03 -12.03 6.76
N LEU A 80 8.81 -10.99 6.41
CA LEU A 80 9.16 -10.70 5.02
C LEU A 80 10.13 -11.72 4.44
N ALA A 81 11.07 -12.24 5.23
CA ALA A 81 12.10 -13.16 4.75
C ALA A 81 11.53 -14.45 4.15
N PRO A 82 10.63 -15.22 4.81
CA PRO A 82 10.02 -16.40 4.22
C PRO A 82 9.17 -16.08 2.98
N ALA A 83 8.51 -14.92 2.93
CA ALA A 83 7.72 -14.52 1.78
C ALA A 83 8.59 -14.26 0.54
N PHE A 84 9.75 -13.60 0.73
CA PHE A 84 10.71 -13.40 -0.35
C PHE A 84 11.35 -14.71 -0.81
N ILE A 85 11.64 -15.65 0.10
CA ILE A 85 12.18 -16.97 -0.26
C ILE A 85 11.15 -17.74 -1.08
N LEU A 86 9.89 -17.80 -0.61
CA LEU A 86 8.81 -18.45 -1.38
C LEU A 86 8.70 -17.86 -2.80
N TYR A 87 8.74 -16.54 -2.91
CA TYR A 87 8.66 -15.87 -4.18
C TYR A 87 9.88 -16.14 -5.10
N ALA A 88 11.09 -16.12 -4.55
CA ALA A 88 12.33 -16.31 -5.30
C ALA A 88 12.48 -17.74 -5.85
N PHE A 89 11.97 -18.73 -5.12
CA PHE A 89 12.05 -20.14 -5.52
C PHE A 89 10.83 -20.64 -6.29
N LEU A 90 9.78 -19.82 -6.42
CA LEU A 90 8.56 -20.18 -7.17
C LEU A 90 8.83 -20.63 -8.63
N PRO A 91 9.70 -19.94 -9.40
CA PRO A 91 10.01 -20.35 -10.78
C PRO A 91 10.69 -21.72 -10.90
N SER A 92 11.32 -22.19 -9.82
CA SER A 92 12.01 -23.50 -9.80
C SER A 92 11.05 -24.66 -9.61
N ALA A 93 9.84 -24.39 -9.09
CA ALA A 93 8.84 -25.42 -8.77
C ALA A 93 7.76 -25.56 -9.84
N PHE A 94 7.57 -24.53 -10.67
CA PHE A 94 6.50 -24.49 -11.65
C PHE A 94 7.03 -24.01 -13.01
N ASP A 95 6.45 -24.54 -14.07
CA ASP A 95 6.69 -24.04 -15.40
C ASP A 95 6.10 -22.62 -15.54
N ILE A 96 6.94 -21.68 -16.01
CA ILE A 96 6.63 -20.24 -16.05
C ILE A 96 5.41 -19.94 -16.93
N GLU A 97 5.13 -20.77 -17.94
CA GLU A 97 3.99 -20.62 -18.84
C GLU A 97 2.69 -21.22 -18.27
N SER A 98 2.76 -21.93 -17.15
CA SER A 98 1.59 -22.54 -16.52
C SER A 98 0.64 -21.49 -15.94
N SER A 99 -0.67 -21.65 -16.21
CA SER A 99 -1.73 -20.83 -15.60
C SER A 99 -1.69 -20.84 -14.06
N TRP A 100 -1.25 -21.95 -13.48
CA TRP A 100 -1.08 -22.08 -12.03
C TRP A 100 0.07 -21.25 -11.51
N TYR A 101 1.19 -21.19 -12.24
CA TYR A 101 2.31 -20.32 -11.91
C TYR A 101 1.88 -18.84 -11.86
N ILE A 102 1.18 -18.37 -12.89
CA ILE A 102 0.70 -16.99 -12.97
C ILE A 102 -0.22 -16.65 -11.79
N LEU A 103 -1.11 -17.55 -11.41
CA LEU A 103 -2.02 -17.35 -10.28
C LEU A 103 -1.25 -17.26 -8.96
N ILE A 104 -0.34 -18.21 -8.70
CA ILE A 104 0.44 -18.27 -7.47
C ILE A 104 1.40 -17.08 -7.38
N ASP A 105 2.04 -16.69 -8.49
CA ASP A 105 2.91 -15.52 -8.58
C ASP A 105 2.17 -14.23 -8.18
N ARG A 106 0.95 -14.04 -8.70
CA ARG A 106 0.11 -12.89 -8.31
C ARG A 106 -0.26 -12.92 -6.83
N ILE A 107 -0.65 -14.07 -6.30
CA ILE A 107 -0.97 -14.23 -4.87
C ILE A 107 0.24 -13.93 -4.01
N CYS A 108 1.42 -14.44 -4.36
CA CYS A 108 2.67 -14.17 -3.64
C CYS A 108 3.03 -12.68 -3.67
N LYS A 109 2.92 -12.01 -4.82
CA LYS A 109 3.15 -10.57 -4.94
C LYS A 109 2.20 -9.75 -4.06
N VAL A 110 0.90 -10.05 -4.11
CA VAL A 110 -0.11 -9.39 -3.26
C VAL A 110 0.20 -9.62 -1.77
N TYR A 111 0.58 -10.84 -1.40
CA TYR A 111 0.96 -11.17 -0.03
C TYR A 111 2.20 -10.38 0.44
N ILE A 112 3.24 -10.28 -0.41
CA ILE A 112 4.45 -9.48 -0.11
C ILE A 112 4.10 -8.00 0.06
N ILE A 113 3.28 -7.43 -0.83
CA ILE A 113 2.80 -6.04 -0.70
C ILE A 113 2.07 -5.84 0.63
N ALA A 114 1.17 -6.74 1.00
CA ALA A 114 0.44 -6.67 2.27
C ALA A 114 1.37 -6.74 3.49
N LEU A 115 2.40 -7.61 3.45
CA LEU A 115 3.41 -7.70 4.51
C LEU A 115 4.25 -6.41 4.62
N ILE A 116 4.66 -5.82 3.50
CA ILE A 116 5.40 -4.55 3.46
C ILE A 116 4.55 -3.43 4.06
N LEU A 117 3.27 -3.33 3.67
CA LEU A 117 2.34 -2.35 4.23
C LEU A 117 2.16 -2.52 5.73
N ARG A 118 2.01 -3.78 6.18
CA ARG A 118 1.88 -4.11 7.61
C ARG A 118 3.15 -3.76 8.40
N PHE A 119 4.32 -3.97 7.81
CA PHE A 119 5.59 -3.59 8.40
C PHE A 119 5.72 -2.06 8.50
N LEU A 120 5.52 -1.33 7.41
CA LEU A 120 5.62 0.13 7.37
C LEU A 120 4.60 0.81 8.31
N ASN A 121 3.37 0.29 8.34
CA ASN A 121 2.36 0.76 9.30
C ASN A 121 2.79 0.49 10.76
N GLY A 122 3.47 -0.62 11.01
CA GLY A 122 4.07 -0.92 12.31
C GLY A 122 5.13 0.09 12.72
N VAL A 123 6.02 0.45 11.80
CA VAL A 123 7.04 1.48 12.00
C VAL A 123 6.42 2.84 12.30
N LEU A 124 5.39 3.25 11.55
CA LEU A 124 4.67 4.51 11.77
C LEU A 124 3.99 4.54 13.14
N ASN A 125 3.40 3.44 13.59
CA ASN A 125 2.79 3.38 14.92
C ASN A 125 3.85 3.40 16.02
N ALA A 126 4.99 2.70 15.86
CA ALA A 126 6.09 2.77 16.82
C ALA A 126 6.64 4.20 16.92
N PHE A 127 6.77 4.89 15.80
CA PHE A 127 7.14 6.31 15.77
C PHE A 127 6.14 7.17 16.57
N LEU A 128 4.84 6.96 16.37
CA LEU A 128 3.80 7.67 17.12
C LEU A 128 3.90 7.41 18.63
N ASP A 129 4.16 6.18 19.03
CA ASP A 129 4.27 5.79 20.45
C ASP A 129 5.48 6.45 21.11
N ILE A 130 6.61 6.59 20.41
CA ILE A 130 7.80 7.32 20.87
C ILE A 130 7.47 8.78 21.17
N PHE A 131 6.74 9.44 20.27
CA PHE A 131 6.36 10.85 20.45
C PHE A 131 5.33 11.05 21.57
N ASN A 132 4.37 10.13 21.69
CA ASN A 132 3.36 10.19 22.74
C ASN A 132 3.95 9.93 24.14
N GLY A 133 5.06 9.19 24.22
CA GLY A 133 5.78 8.93 25.49
C GLY A 133 6.54 10.14 26.07
N LYS A 134 6.79 11.19 25.25
CA LYS A 134 7.49 12.41 25.68
C LYS A 134 6.50 13.51 26.03
N GLU A 135 6.43 13.90 27.31
CA GLU A 135 5.53 14.97 27.79
C GLU A 135 5.73 16.32 27.05
N SER A 136 6.97 16.65 26.67
CA SER A 136 7.30 17.89 25.96
C SER A 136 6.72 17.95 24.52
N LEU A 137 6.39 16.82 23.90
CA LEU A 137 5.89 16.71 22.53
C LEU A 137 4.39 16.47 22.45
N ARG A 138 3.73 16.22 23.56
CA ARG A 138 2.30 15.91 23.67
C ARG A 138 1.38 17.04 23.16
N HIS A 139 1.89 18.27 23.07
CA HIS A 139 1.14 19.42 22.57
C HIS A 139 1.10 19.53 21.04
N TYR A 140 1.91 18.75 20.33
CA TYR A 140 1.92 18.79 18.87
C TYR A 140 0.95 17.76 18.29
N PRO A 141 0.15 18.08 17.25
CA PRO A 141 -0.83 17.18 16.64
C PRO A 141 -0.14 16.17 15.70
N ILE A 142 0.90 15.48 16.19
CA ILE A 142 1.71 14.51 15.41
C ILE A 142 0.85 13.33 14.94
N LYS A 143 -0.16 12.97 15.73
CA LYS A 143 -1.10 11.90 15.39
C LYS A 143 -1.78 12.12 14.04
N GLY A 144 -2.21 13.36 13.75
CA GLY A 144 -2.82 13.70 12.47
C GLY A 144 -1.85 13.51 11.30
N GLY A 145 -0.58 13.95 11.46
CA GLY A 145 0.45 13.75 10.45
C GLY A 145 0.72 12.27 10.15
N VAL A 146 0.87 11.45 11.19
CA VAL A 146 1.08 10.00 11.03
C VAL A 146 -0.13 9.35 10.36
N GLN A 147 -1.35 9.69 10.74
CA GLN A 147 -2.56 9.17 10.10
C GLN A 147 -2.62 9.55 8.60
N THR A 148 -2.24 10.77 8.24
CA THR A 148 -2.18 11.19 6.84
C THR A 148 -1.18 10.34 6.05
N ILE A 149 0.02 10.09 6.61
CA ILE A 149 1.03 9.23 5.98
C ILE A 149 0.50 7.80 5.85
N GLN A 150 -0.20 7.27 6.86
CA GLN A 150 -0.82 5.95 6.81
C GLN A 150 -1.87 5.84 5.69
N VAL A 151 -2.72 6.85 5.52
CA VAL A 151 -3.71 6.89 4.43
C VAL A 151 -3.03 6.86 3.07
N ILE A 152 -1.97 7.68 2.87
CA ILE A 152 -1.19 7.68 1.63
C ILE A 152 -0.55 6.32 1.39
N LEU A 153 0.08 5.73 2.40
CA LEU A 153 0.72 4.42 2.34
C LEU A 153 -0.27 3.32 1.92
N PHE A 154 -1.43 3.27 2.56
CA PHE A 154 -2.46 2.30 2.22
C PHE A 154 -3.05 2.53 0.83
N SER A 155 -3.20 3.79 0.40
CA SER A 155 -3.66 4.11 -0.96
C SER A 155 -2.68 3.62 -2.02
N ILE A 156 -1.37 3.85 -1.81
CA ILE A 156 -0.31 3.34 -2.70
C ILE A 156 -0.33 1.81 -2.73
N GLY A 157 -0.41 1.18 -1.58
CA GLY A 157 -0.47 -0.28 -1.48
C GLY A 157 -1.70 -0.87 -2.15
N PHE A 158 -2.86 -0.27 -1.97
CA PHE A 158 -4.11 -0.69 -2.60
C PHE A 158 -4.04 -0.62 -4.13
N ILE A 159 -3.54 0.49 -4.68
CA ILE A 159 -3.33 0.64 -6.12
C ILE A 159 -2.30 -0.38 -6.64
N SER A 160 -1.24 -0.65 -5.88
CA SER A 160 -0.25 -1.67 -6.23
C SER A 160 -0.84 -3.08 -6.25
N ILE A 161 -1.72 -3.42 -5.31
CA ILE A 161 -2.44 -4.69 -5.27
C ILE A 161 -3.35 -4.82 -6.49
N ILE A 162 -4.14 -3.79 -6.80
CA ILE A 162 -5.00 -3.78 -7.99
C ILE A 162 -4.13 -3.98 -9.25
N GLY A 163 -3.03 -3.23 -9.39
CA GLY A 163 -2.10 -3.37 -10.49
C GLY A 163 -1.61 -4.80 -10.69
N THR A 164 -1.25 -5.46 -9.59
CA THR A 164 -0.81 -6.86 -9.60
C THR A 164 -1.92 -7.81 -10.07
N ILE A 165 -3.16 -7.60 -9.62
CA ILE A 165 -4.31 -8.46 -9.99
C ILE A 165 -4.64 -8.32 -11.47
N ILE A 166 -4.66 -7.09 -12.01
CA ILE A 166 -5.02 -6.81 -13.42
C ILE A 166 -3.82 -6.89 -14.37
N ASP A 167 -2.64 -7.27 -13.88
CA ASP A 167 -1.39 -7.36 -14.65
C ASP A 167 -0.97 -6.03 -15.29
N GLN A 168 -1.16 -4.95 -14.56
CA GLN A 168 -0.73 -3.61 -14.96
C GLN A 168 0.29 -3.05 -13.99
N SER A 169 1.27 -2.32 -14.52
CA SER A 169 2.25 -1.67 -13.65
C SER A 169 1.56 -0.61 -12.77
N PRO A 170 1.85 -0.55 -11.46
CA PRO A 170 1.31 0.48 -10.58
C PRO A 170 1.58 1.90 -11.10
N ALA A 171 2.72 2.12 -11.77
CA ALA A 171 3.07 3.40 -12.37
C ALA A 171 2.07 3.85 -13.45
N ARG A 172 1.55 2.94 -14.27
CA ARG A 172 0.51 3.27 -15.27
C ARG A 172 -0.80 3.67 -14.60
N LEU A 173 -1.18 2.98 -13.51
CA LEU A 173 -2.39 3.32 -12.75
C LEU A 173 -2.25 4.70 -12.12
N PHE A 174 -1.11 4.99 -11.49
CA PHE A 174 -0.84 6.32 -10.93
C PHE A 174 -0.82 7.40 -11.99
N ALA A 175 -0.22 7.15 -13.15
CA ALA A 175 -0.22 8.11 -14.26
C ALA A 175 -1.65 8.43 -14.75
N GLY A 176 -2.49 7.40 -14.91
CA GLY A 176 -3.88 7.56 -15.29
C GLY A 176 -4.69 8.35 -14.26
N LEU A 177 -4.55 8.01 -12.97
CA LEU A 177 -5.20 8.74 -11.87
C LEU A 177 -4.71 10.19 -11.78
N GLY A 178 -3.40 10.42 -11.93
CA GLY A 178 -2.82 11.76 -11.92
C GLY A 178 -3.30 12.63 -13.08
N ALA A 179 -3.37 12.08 -14.29
CA ALA A 179 -3.91 12.77 -15.43
C ALA A 179 -5.38 13.16 -15.24
N SER A 180 -6.20 12.21 -14.73
CA SER A 180 -7.60 12.48 -14.42
C SER A 180 -7.75 13.55 -13.34
N ALA A 181 -6.94 13.51 -12.28
CA ALA A 181 -6.92 14.51 -11.22
C ALA A 181 -6.53 15.90 -11.75
N ALA A 182 -5.56 15.98 -12.67
CA ALA A 182 -5.15 17.23 -13.29
C ALA A 182 -6.27 17.85 -14.13
N ILE A 183 -7.00 17.03 -14.89
CA ILE A 183 -8.15 17.49 -15.68
C ILE A 183 -9.26 18.01 -14.75
N LEU A 184 -9.59 17.27 -13.69
CA LEU A 184 -10.57 17.69 -12.71
C LEU A 184 -10.17 19.01 -12.02
N MET A 185 -8.88 19.12 -11.63
CA MET A 185 -8.36 20.35 -11.03
C MET A 185 -8.46 21.55 -12.00
N LEU A 186 -8.24 21.32 -13.30
CA LEU A 186 -8.40 22.37 -14.32
C LEU A 186 -9.85 22.83 -14.45
N ILE A 187 -10.80 21.89 -14.44
CA ILE A 187 -12.24 22.18 -14.52
C ILE A 187 -12.72 22.97 -13.30
N PHE A 188 -12.26 22.60 -12.11
CA PHE A 188 -12.68 23.22 -10.85
C PHE A 188 -11.79 24.37 -10.38
N ARG A 189 -10.78 24.76 -11.18
CA ARG A 189 -9.78 25.76 -10.80
C ARG A 189 -10.42 27.05 -10.27
N ASP A 190 -11.34 27.62 -11.03
CA ASP A 190 -11.94 28.92 -10.68
C ASP A 190 -12.86 28.81 -9.46
N THR A 191 -13.55 27.69 -9.31
CA THR A 191 -14.35 27.39 -8.11
C THR A 191 -13.48 27.27 -6.87
N ILE A 192 -12.34 26.57 -6.97
CA ILE A 192 -11.40 26.42 -5.86
C ILE A 192 -10.79 27.79 -5.50
N LEU A 193 -10.36 28.57 -6.49
CA LEU A 193 -9.81 29.91 -6.26
C LEU A 193 -10.83 30.83 -5.60
N GLY A 194 -12.09 30.81 -6.05
CA GLY A 194 -13.18 31.60 -5.43
C GLY A 194 -13.44 31.19 -3.99
N PHE A 195 -13.44 29.87 -3.72
CA PHE A 195 -13.63 29.34 -2.37
C PHE A 195 -12.48 29.74 -1.42
N VAL A 196 -11.23 29.59 -1.87
CA VAL A 196 -10.05 29.99 -1.10
C VAL A 196 -10.02 31.49 -0.85
N ALA A 197 -10.32 32.30 -1.87
CA ALA A 197 -10.42 33.75 -1.72
C ALA A 197 -11.52 34.16 -0.70
N GLY A 198 -12.68 33.48 -0.73
CA GLY A 198 -13.73 33.70 0.25
C GLY A 198 -13.29 33.39 1.70
N ILE A 199 -12.59 32.27 1.91
CA ILE A 199 -12.02 31.94 3.22
C ILE A 199 -11.00 32.99 3.65
N GLN A 200 -10.10 33.42 2.76
CA GLN A 200 -9.07 34.42 3.09
C GLN A 200 -9.70 35.77 3.46
N LEU A 201 -10.70 36.22 2.71
CA LEU A 201 -11.42 37.46 3.02
C LEU A 201 -12.09 37.38 4.41
N SER A 202 -12.71 36.24 4.72
CA SER A 202 -13.38 36.03 6.02
C SER A 202 -12.38 35.90 7.16
N ALA A 203 -11.32 35.10 7.00
CA ALA A 203 -10.32 34.84 8.04
C ALA A 203 -9.51 36.11 8.41
N ASN A 204 -9.25 36.95 7.44
CA ASN A 204 -8.51 38.20 7.63
C ASN A 204 -9.42 39.41 7.95
N ASN A 205 -10.74 39.19 8.12
CA ASN A 205 -11.71 40.25 8.35
C ASN A 205 -11.59 41.41 7.35
N MET A 206 -11.35 41.09 6.06
CA MET A 206 -11.13 42.09 5.01
C MET A 206 -12.46 42.63 4.43
N LEU A 207 -13.57 41.96 4.70
CA LEU A 207 -14.88 42.30 4.17
C LEU A 207 -15.95 42.12 5.23
N HIS A 208 -16.70 43.18 5.55
CA HIS A 208 -17.78 43.17 6.50
C HIS A 208 -19.10 43.57 5.87
N LYS A 209 -20.18 43.20 6.51
CA LYS A 209 -21.51 43.71 6.15
C LYS A 209 -21.56 45.22 6.40
N GLY A 210 -21.89 45.97 5.36
CA GLY A 210 -21.95 47.42 5.39
C GLY A 210 -20.76 48.08 4.67
N ASP A 211 -19.73 47.35 4.28
CA ASP A 211 -18.60 47.90 3.53
C ASP A 211 -19.02 48.23 2.08
N TRP A 212 -18.47 49.35 1.58
CA TRP A 212 -18.63 49.75 0.18
C TRP A 212 -17.53 49.07 -0.65
N ILE A 213 -17.93 48.26 -1.63
CA ILE A 213 -17.02 47.58 -2.54
C ILE A 213 -17.22 48.05 -3.99
N THR A 214 -16.11 48.14 -4.71
CA THR A 214 -16.11 48.35 -6.15
C THR A 214 -15.30 47.24 -6.82
N ALA A 215 -15.96 46.46 -7.69
CA ALA A 215 -15.34 45.39 -8.47
C ALA A 215 -15.53 45.68 -9.96
N PRO A 216 -14.63 46.46 -10.60
CA PRO A 216 -14.80 46.91 -11.98
C PRO A 216 -14.93 45.76 -12.99
N ALA A 217 -14.22 44.68 -12.76
CA ALA A 217 -14.23 43.50 -13.63
C ALA A 217 -15.63 42.84 -13.72
N TYR A 218 -16.46 43.01 -12.70
CA TYR A 218 -17.81 42.43 -12.61
C TYR A 218 -18.91 43.51 -12.71
N ASN A 219 -18.52 44.75 -12.96
CA ASN A 219 -19.42 45.92 -12.99
C ASN A 219 -20.27 46.02 -11.71
N ALA A 220 -19.69 45.60 -10.56
CA ALA A 220 -20.33 45.62 -9.26
C ALA A 220 -19.78 46.79 -8.43
N ASN A 221 -20.71 47.65 -7.97
CA ASN A 221 -20.43 48.81 -7.13
C ASN A 221 -21.55 48.96 -6.11
N GLY A 222 -21.28 48.80 -4.82
CA GLY A 222 -22.34 48.86 -3.82
C GLY A 222 -21.90 48.39 -2.41
N ILE A 223 -22.89 48.39 -1.52
CA ILE A 223 -22.71 48.01 -0.12
C ILE A 223 -22.93 46.50 0.04
N VAL A 224 -22.00 45.83 0.77
CA VAL A 224 -22.10 44.41 1.13
C VAL A 224 -23.27 44.19 2.07
N GLN A 225 -24.31 43.52 1.64
CA GLN A 225 -25.47 43.21 2.46
C GLN A 225 -25.41 41.82 3.09
N LEU A 226 -24.85 40.83 2.40
CA LEU A 226 -24.75 39.43 2.90
C LEU A 226 -23.44 38.79 2.46
N SER A 227 -22.89 37.95 3.35
CA SER A 227 -21.73 37.11 3.06
C SER A 227 -22.19 35.70 2.72
N LEU A 228 -21.62 35.14 1.70
CA LEU A 228 -21.47 33.77 1.16
C LEU A 228 -22.54 32.67 1.39
N ILE A 229 -23.45 32.74 2.36
CA ILE A 229 -24.34 31.61 2.69
C ILE A 229 -25.80 31.84 2.40
N HIS A 230 -26.25 33.08 2.16
CA HIS A 230 -27.64 33.40 1.82
C HIS A 230 -27.69 34.15 0.50
N ILE A 231 -28.08 33.45 -0.57
CA ILE A 231 -28.49 34.07 -1.82
C ILE A 231 -29.75 34.85 -1.54
N SER A 232 -29.67 36.14 -1.77
CA SER A 232 -30.76 37.09 -1.57
C SER A 232 -32.05 36.64 -2.25
N GLU A 233 -33.13 36.66 -1.51
CA GLU A 233 -34.48 36.85 -2.05
C GLU A 233 -34.47 38.16 -2.86
N PRO A 234 -34.89 38.15 -4.14
CA PRO A 234 -35.00 39.39 -4.88
C PRO A 234 -36.11 40.23 -4.24
N THR A 235 -35.73 41.29 -3.56
CA THR A 235 -36.66 42.32 -3.16
C THR A 235 -37.22 42.92 -4.42
N ARG A 236 -38.42 42.50 -4.79
CA ARG A 236 -39.24 43.21 -5.80
C ARG A 236 -39.54 44.62 -5.27
N PRO A 237 -39.45 45.64 -6.13
CA PRO A 237 -39.88 46.98 -5.79
C PRO A 237 -41.37 47.04 -5.56
#